data_e0e983c47719a5ed9bfa02b655c4773f
#
_entry.id   e0e983c47719a5ed9bfa02b655c4773f
#
_cell.length_a   1.000
_cell.length_b   1.000
_cell.length_c   1.000
_cell.angle_alpha   90.00
_cell.angle_beta   90.00
_cell.angle_gamma   90.00
#
_symmetry.space_group_name_H-M   'P 1'
#
loop_
_entity.id
_entity.type
_entity.pdbx_description
1 polymer ?
#
loop_
_entity_poly.entity_id
_entity_poly.type
_entity_poly.pdbx_seq_one_letter_code
_entity_poly.pdbx_strand_id
1 'polypeptide(L)'
;MKLTFRIEYRTAWGEELGVILDGNNSEPIILRTPNGEHWEGEAEMPDLPACVPVSYRYGVYRDGQCIRRESGTMAHLFCSGKKKNCHYILNDFWKDLPAESYLYSSAFSGDYQSEAAIKVTASADGSITFRALCPCLHHKRQVLAISGDCPALGNWDIQKTVLMEEIQPNEWTITLNVSTLEFPLSYKFVTCNADSKQVEEWENHDNRMLNNPELKKGEIYLTPETEVHFTSSARKVAGTAIPVFSLRSEKSFGVGDFGDLKKLIDWAAKTHQQAVQILPINDTTITHTWMDSYPYNSISIYAFHPMYIDLNQLGKMKDKEALAVFEARRQELNALPQID
;
A
#
# COMPACT_ATOMS: atom_id res chain seq x y z
N MET A 1 2.85 -18.96 -21.65
CA MET A 1 4.04 -18.63 -20.88
C MET A 1 4.23 -19.61 -19.75
N LYS A 2 5.48 -19.85 -19.34
CA LYS A 2 5.82 -20.72 -18.20
C LYS A 2 6.15 -19.86 -16.98
N LEU A 3 5.72 -20.30 -15.79
CA LEU A 3 6.04 -19.67 -14.50
C LEU A 3 6.78 -20.69 -13.65
N THR A 4 7.85 -20.27 -12.99
CA THR A 4 8.52 -21.01 -11.93
C THR A 4 8.49 -20.12 -10.68
N PHE A 5 7.82 -20.60 -9.65
CA PHE A 5 7.76 -19.95 -8.34
C PHE A 5 8.86 -20.51 -7.45
N ARG A 6 9.60 -19.65 -6.80
CA ARG A 6 10.62 -19.98 -5.81
C ARG A 6 10.43 -19.12 -4.59
N ILE A 7 10.35 -19.74 -3.43
CA ILE A 7 10.20 -19.03 -2.17
C ILE A 7 10.97 -19.74 -1.06
N GLU A 8 11.63 -18.95 -0.22
CA GLU A 8 12.24 -19.43 1.01
C GLU A 8 11.25 -19.20 2.16
N TYR A 9 10.75 -20.29 2.71
CA TYR A 9 9.76 -20.24 3.79
C TYR A 9 9.76 -21.55 4.59
N ARG A 10 9.98 -21.44 5.89
CA ARG A 10 10.04 -22.62 6.76
C ARG A 10 8.63 -23.08 7.15
N THR A 11 8.33 -24.33 6.85
CA THR A 11 7.07 -24.98 7.22
C THR A 11 7.29 -26.06 8.28
N ALA A 12 6.22 -26.45 8.98
CA ALA A 12 6.23 -27.59 9.86
C ALA A 12 6.02 -28.90 9.08
N TRP A 13 6.37 -30.03 9.72
CA TRP A 13 6.13 -31.35 9.11
C TRP A 13 4.65 -31.58 8.80
N GLY A 14 4.37 -32.06 7.58
CA GLY A 14 3.01 -32.26 7.09
C GLY A 14 2.34 -31.01 6.53
N GLU A 15 3.05 -29.90 6.46
CA GLU A 15 2.60 -28.69 5.79
C GLU A 15 3.20 -28.62 4.36
N GLU A 16 2.39 -28.11 3.44
CA GLU A 16 2.76 -27.85 2.05
C GLU A 16 2.59 -26.36 1.75
N LEU A 17 3.39 -25.84 0.85
CA LEU A 17 3.26 -24.48 0.36
C LEU A 17 2.60 -24.50 -1.03
N GLY A 18 1.63 -23.61 -1.25
CA GLY A 18 0.94 -23.48 -2.51
C GLY A 18 0.79 -22.03 -2.96
N VAL A 19 0.67 -21.84 -4.26
CA VAL A 19 0.44 -20.54 -4.93
C VAL A 19 -0.95 -20.49 -5.51
N ILE A 20 -1.66 -19.39 -5.28
CA ILE A 20 -2.94 -19.08 -5.90
C ILE A 20 -2.75 -17.87 -6.82
N LEU A 21 -3.09 -18.01 -8.08
CA LEU A 21 -3.16 -16.90 -9.03
C LEU A 21 -4.50 -16.18 -8.85
N ASP A 22 -4.48 -14.86 -8.66
CA ASP A 22 -5.69 -14.06 -8.51
C ASP A 22 -6.49 -14.05 -9.84
N GLY A 23 -7.83 -14.05 -9.73
CA GLY A 23 -8.72 -14.05 -10.89
C GLY A 23 -9.06 -15.42 -11.47
N ASN A 24 -8.44 -16.47 -10.99
CA ASN A 24 -8.80 -17.85 -11.31
C ASN A 24 -9.32 -18.55 -10.04
N ASN A 25 -10.51 -19.12 -10.09
CA ASN A 25 -11.01 -20.04 -9.04
C ASN A 25 -10.27 -21.40 -9.10
N SER A 26 -8.98 -21.38 -9.37
CA SER A 26 -8.17 -22.56 -9.58
C SER A 26 -7.70 -23.14 -8.25
N GLU A 27 -7.51 -24.45 -8.24
CA GLU A 27 -6.80 -25.13 -7.16
C GLU A 27 -5.40 -24.53 -6.98
N PRO A 28 -4.87 -24.51 -5.76
CA PRO A 28 -3.52 -24.01 -5.49
C PRO A 28 -2.48 -24.86 -6.23
N ILE A 29 -1.48 -24.20 -6.80
CA ILE A 29 -0.28 -24.85 -7.35
C ILE A 29 0.58 -25.26 -6.18
N ILE A 30 0.60 -26.53 -5.82
CA ILE A 30 1.40 -27.05 -4.70
C ILE A 30 2.86 -27.11 -5.11
N LEU A 31 3.71 -26.49 -4.29
CA LEU A 31 5.16 -26.43 -4.47
C LEU A 31 5.83 -27.68 -3.87
N ARG A 32 7.05 -27.94 -4.31
CA ARG A 32 7.88 -29.03 -3.81
C ARG A 32 9.08 -28.47 -3.02
N THR A 33 9.53 -29.23 -2.04
CA THR A 33 10.66 -28.86 -1.21
C THR A 33 11.58 -30.04 -0.93
N PRO A 34 12.90 -29.86 -0.97
CA PRO A 34 13.85 -30.88 -0.51
C PRO A 34 14.09 -30.88 1.01
N ASN A 35 13.79 -29.77 1.70
CA ASN A 35 14.23 -29.54 3.08
C ASN A 35 13.18 -28.81 3.97
N GLY A 36 11.99 -28.51 3.46
CA GLY A 36 10.97 -27.76 4.19
C GLY A 36 11.21 -26.25 4.31
N GLU A 37 12.23 -25.72 3.64
CA GLU A 37 12.57 -24.29 3.66
C GLU A 37 12.58 -23.67 2.25
N HIS A 38 13.17 -24.36 1.28
CA HIS A 38 13.22 -23.92 -0.11
C HIS A 38 12.14 -24.61 -0.92
N TRP A 39 11.23 -23.82 -1.48
CA TRP A 39 10.07 -24.32 -2.20
C TRP A 39 10.12 -23.88 -3.66
N GLU A 40 9.83 -24.81 -4.56
CA GLU A 40 9.76 -24.54 -6.00
C GLU A 40 8.56 -25.25 -6.63
N GLY A 41 7.92 -24.58 -7.58
CA GLY A 41 6.85 -25.17 -8.38
C GLY A 41 6.69 -24.47 -9.71
N GLU A 42 6.07 -25.15 -10.65
CA GLU A 42 5.89 -24.67 -12.01
C GLU A 42 4.41 -24.63 -12.39
N ALA A 43 4.06 -23.66 -13.23
CA ALA A 43 2.77 -23.59 -13.88
C ALA A 43 2.90 -23.12 -15.33
N GLU A 44 1.95 -23.54 -16.14
CA GLU A 44 1.76 -23.00 -17.49
C GLU A 44 0.49 -22.18 -17.56
N MET A 45 0.54 -21.05 -18.22
CA MET A 45 -0.63 -20.25 -18.50
C MET A 45 -0.56 -19.66 -19.92
N PRO A 46 -1.72 -19.28 -20.50
CA PRO A 46 -1.75 -18.61 -21.79
C PRO A 46 -0.88 -17.35 -21.79
N ASP A 47 -0.29 -17.02 -22.94
CA ASP A 47 0.37 -15.74 -23.12
C ASP A 47 -0.64 -14.59 -22.98
N LEU A 48 -0.32 -13.61 -22.17
CA LEU A 48 -1.11 -12.41 -21.97
C LEU A 48 -0.64 -11.28 -22.90
N PRO A 49 -1.49 -10.28 -23.18
CA PRO A 49 -1.05 -9.04 -23.80
C PRO A 49 0.07 -8.40 -22.98
N ALA A 50 0.89 -7.58 -23.62
CA ALA A 50 1.96 -6.86 -22.92
C ALA A 50 1.42 -5.95 -21.81
N CYS A 51 2.17 -5.85 -20.73
CA CYS A 51 1.89 -4.97 -19.60
C CYS A 51 0.61 -5.34 -18.81
N VAL A 52 0.14 -6.58 -18.93
CA VAL A 52 -0.95 -7.07 -18.08
C VAL A 52 -0.37 -7.53 -16.75
N PRO A 53 -0.84 -6.95 -15.62
CA PRO A 53 -0.42 -7.39 -14.29
C PRO A 53 -0.99 -8.78 -13.99
N VAL A 54 -0.16 -9.63 -13.42
CA VAL A 54 -0.53 -10.95 -12.89
C VAL A 54 -0.23 -10.95 -11.41
N SER A 55 -1.25 -11.10 -10.60
CA SER A 55 -1.13 -11.16 -9.15
C SER A 55 -1.29 -12.58 -8.62
N TYR A 56 -0.57 -12.90 -7.55
CA TYR A 56 -0.60 -14.20 -6.92
C TYR A 56 -0.24 -14.09 -5.43
N ARG A 57 -0.60 -15.14 -4.66
CA ARG A 57 -0.32 -15.22 -3.21
C ARG A 57 0.09 -16.62 -2.82
N TYR A 58 0.88 -16.70 -1.76
CA TYR A 58 1.23 -17.96 -1.14
C TYR A 58 0.30 -18.32 0.01
N GLY A 59 0.14 -19.62 0.22
CA GLY A 59 -0.59 -20.17 1.34
C GLY A 59 0.04 -21.46 1.84
N VAL A 60 -0.09 -21.72 3.15
CA VAL A 60 0.31 -22.98 3.78
C VAL A 60 -0.90 -23.88 3.85
N TYR A 61 -0.73 -25.11 3.42
CA TYR A 61 -1.77 -26.12 3.34
C TYR A 61 -1.42 -27.32 4.22
N ARG A 62 -2.45 -27.94 4.81
CA ARG A 62 -2.36 -29.19 5.52
C ARG A 62 -3.60 -30.02 5.18
N ASP A 63 -3.41 -31.27 4.74
CA ASP A 63 -4.51 -32.16 4.32
C ASP A 63 -5.45 -31.50 3.27
N GLY A 64 -4.88 -30.74 2.35
CA GLY A 64 -5.62 -30.03 1.30
C GLY A 64 -6.35 -28.76 1.77
N GLN A 65 -6.28 -28.40 3.04
CA GLN A 65 -6.90 -27.20 3.60
C GLN A 65 -5.88 -26.07 3.79
N CYS A 66 -6.22 -24.87 3.38
CA CYS A 66 -5.39 -23.69 3.63
C CYS A 66 -5.50 -23.29 5.09
N ILE A 67 -4.40 -23.44 5.84
CA ILE A 67 -4.33 -23.12 7.28
C ILE A 67 -3.72 -21.74 7.55
N ARG A 68 -2.98 -21.17 6.63
CA ARG A 68 -2.38 -19.84 6.72
C ARG A 68 -2.19 -19.26 5.32
N ARG A 69 -2.38 -17.95 5.19
CA ARG A 69 -2.16 -17.19 3.94
C ARG A 69 -1.30 -15.97 4.23
N GLU A 70 -0.63 -15.49 3.21
CA GLU A 70 -0.04 -14.16 3.21
C GLU A 70 -1.08 -13.07 3.51
N SER A 71 -0.61 -11.90 3.95
CA SER A 71 -1.49 -10.75 4.18
C SER A 71 -2.34 -10.44 2.95
N GLY A 72 -3.65 -10.26 3.17
CA GLY A 72 -4.61 -9.97 2.10
C GLY A 72 -4.46 -8.58 1.46
N THR A 73 -3.63 -7.69 2.03
CA THR A 73 -3.50 -6.31 1.57
C THR A 73 -2.58 -6.15 0.37
N MET A 74 -1.61 -7.05 0.19
CA MET A 74 -0.63 -6.97 -0.88
C MET A 74 -0.38 -8.34 -1.50
N ALA A 75 -0.73 -8.50 -2.78
CA ALA A 75 -0.36 -9.65 -3.57
C ALA A 75 1.07 -9.47 -4.12
N HIS A 76 1.74 -10.58 -4.46
CA HIS A 76 2.86 -10.51 -5.38
C HIS A 76 2.36 -10.13 -6.77
N LEU A 77 3.16 -9.37 -7.47
CA LEU A 77 2.81 -8.87 -8.80
C LEU A 77 3.97 -9.01 -9.77
N PHE A 78 3.69 -9.40 -11.00
CA PHE A 78 4.57 -9.20 -12.14
C PHE A 78 3.78 -8.76 -13.35
N CYS A 79 4.45 -8.13 -14.31
CA CYS A 79 3.82 -7.70 -15.53
C CYS A 79 4.30 -8.53 -16.72
N SER A 80 3.36 -8.94 -17.58
CA SER A 80 3.65 -9.70 -18.78
C SER A 80 4.43 -8.85 -19.79
N GLY A 81 5.46 -9.44 -20.40
CA GLY A 81 6.24 -8.81 -21.47
C GLY A 81 5.55 -8.91 -22.84
N LYS A 82 6.04 -8.16 -23.82
CA LYS A 82 5.54 -8.20 -25.22
C LYS A 82 5.84 -9.51 -25.93
N LYS A 83 6.85 -10.26 -25.48
CA LYS A 83 7.31 -11.50 -26.10
C LYS A 83 6.47 -12.66 -25.63
N LYS A 84 6.04 -13.52 -26.58
CA LYS A 84 5.32 -14.77 -26.28
C LYS A 84 6.27 -15.88 -25.84
N ASN A 85 5.71 -16.88 -25.16
CA ASN A 85 6.44 -18.05 -24.66
C ASN A 85 7.61 -17.70 -23.74
N CYS A 86 7.51 -16.61 -22.97
CA CYS A 86 8.49 -16.31 -21.94
C CYS A 86 8.37 -17.26 -20.76
N HIS A 87 9.49 -17.50 -20.11
CA HIS A 87 9.58 -18.22 -18.85
C HIS A 87 9.93 -17.25 -17.72
N TYR A 88 9.01 -17.02 -16.81
CA TYR A 88 9.20 -16.16 -15.66
C TYR A 88 9.67 -16.98 -14.46
N ILE A 89 10.80 -16.63 -13.88
CA ILE A 89 11.35 -17.21 -12.67
C ILE A 89 11.14 -16.20 -11.54
N LEU A 90 10.15 -16.48 -10.70
CA LEU A 90 9.65 -15.61 -9.64
C LEU A 90 10.34 -16.04 -8.34
N ASN A 91 11.19 -15.19 -7.79
CA ASN A 91 11.86 -15.45 -6.53
C ASN A 91 11.23 -14.55 -5.47
N ASP A 92 10.62 -15.14 -4.46
CA ASP A 92 9.77 -14.43 -3.53
C ASP A 92 10.20 -14.67 -2.08
N PHE A 93 9.75 -13.77 -1.21
CA PHE A 93 9.69 -13.96 0.24
C PHE A 93 8.22 -13.96 0.67
N TRP A 94 7.94 -14.57 1.80
CA TRP A 94 6.60 -14.52 2.37
C TRP A 94 6.21 -13.08 2.74
N LYS A 95 5.09 -12.60 2.18
CA LYS A 95 4.56 -11.27 2.45
C LYS A 95 3.66 -11.30 3.70
N ASP A 96 4.21 -10.87 4.81
CA ASP A 96 3.41 -10.51 5.99
C ASP A 96 2.93 -9.06 5.92
N LEU A 97 2.10 -8.68 6.89
CA LEU A 97 1.68 -7.30 7.04
C LEU A 97 2.91 -6.44 7.41
N PRO A 98 3.34 -5.50 6.57
CA PRO A 98 4.49 -4.67 6.89
C PRO A 98 4.29 -3.88 8.18
N ALA A 99 5.36 -3.60 8.92
CA ALA A 99 5.29 -2.78 10.15
C ALA A 99 4.65 -1.40 9.87
N GLU A 100 4.86 -0.87 8.67
CA GLU A 100 4.31 0.41 8.21
C GLU A 100 3.12 0.22 7.25
N SER A 101 2.33 -0.83 7.45
CA SER A 101 1.20 -1.21 6.58
C SER A 101 0.19 -0.09 6.35
N TYR A 102 0.03 0.82 7.30
CA TYR A 102 -0.85 1.99 7.16
C TYR A 102 -0.45 2.90 5.98
N LEU A 103 0.83 2.92 5.58
CA LEU A 103 1.31 3.69 4.44
C LEU A 103 0.82 3.17 3.08
N TYR A 104 0.33 1.94 3.06
CA TYR A 104 -0.28 1.32 1.87
C TYR A 104 -1.79 1.54 1.78
N SER A 105 -2.39 2.16 2.79
CA SER A 105 -3.81 2.52 2.75
C SER A 105 -4.06 3.68 1.79
N SER A 106 -5.29 3.79 1.27
CA SER A 106 -5.70 4.86 0.37
C SER A 106 -5.51 6.27 0.97
N ALA A 107 -5.53 6.39 2.30
CA ALA A 107 -5.26 7.65 2.98
C ALA A 107 -3.83 8.18 2.74
N PHE A 108 -2.88 7.29 2.43
CA PHE A 108 -1.47 7.63 2.22
C PHE A 108 -1.01 7.38 0.78
N SER A 109 -1.57 6.42 0.08
CA SER A 109 -1.30 6.16 -1.33
C SER A 109 -2.12 7.06 -2.27
N GLY A 110 -3.22 7.64 -1.79
CA GLY A 110 -4.15 8.41 -2.60
C GLY A 110 -4.89 7.53 -3.61
N ASP A 111 -5.51 8.16 -4.59
CA ASP A 111 -6.08 7.48 -5.75
C ASP A 111 -4.96 7.24 -6.78
N TYR A 112 -3.96 6.42 -6.39
CA TYR A 112 -2.87 6.11 -7.29
C TYR A 112 -3.41 5.34 -8.50
N GLN A 113 -3.42 6.00 -9.64
CA GLN A 113 -3.60 5.38 -10.94
C GLN A 113 -2.26 5.46 -11.67
N SER A 114 -1.60 4.33 -11.85
CA SER A 114 -0.44 4.28 -12.72
C SER A 114 -0.89 4.56 -14.16
N GLU A 115 -0.63 5.76 -14.65
CA GLU A 115 -0.81 6.08 -16.07
C GLU A 115 0.37 5.57 -16.91
N ALA A 116 1.44 5.14 -16.27
CA ALA A 116 2.64 4.67 -16.95
C ALA A 116 2.41 3.27 -17.53
N ALA A 117 2.56 3.14 -18.84
CA ALA A 117 2.65 1.83 -19.47
C ALA A 117 3.94 1.14 -19.00
N ILE A 118 3.79 0.12 -18.17
CA ILE A 118 4.90 -0.65 -17.61
C ILE A 118 5.71 -1.24 -18.76
N LYS A 119 6.98 -0.87 -18.86
CA LYS A 119 7.86 -1.33 -19.94
C LYS A 119 8.61 -2.58 -19.51
N VAL A 120 8.00 -3.74 -19.66
CA VAL A 120 8.75 -5.00 -19.58
C VAL A 120 9.36 -5.31 -20.94
N THR A 121 10.67 -5.13 -21.05
CA THR A 121 11.42 -5.43 -22.28
C THR A 121 12.13 -6.76 -22.11
N ALA A 122 11.45 -7.87 -22.46
CA ALA A 122 12.07 -9.18 -22.48
C ALA A 122 13.13 -9.26 -23.60
N SER A 123 14.37 -9.53 -23.24
CA SER A 123 15.46 -9.77 -24.19
C SER A 123 15.45 -11.21 -24.72
N ALA A 124 16.07 -11.38 -25.90
CA ALA A 124 16.32 -12.73 -26.43
C ALA A 124 17.29 -13.54 -25.56
N ASP A 125 18.23 -12.88 -24.92
CA ASP A 125 19.31 -13.50 -24.12
C ASP A 125 18.93 -13.66 -22.63
N GLY A 126 17.71 -13.34 -22.29
CA GLY A 126 17.23 -13.30 -20.91
C GLY A 126 17.19 -11.88 -20.34
N SER A 127 16.39 -11.70 -19.29
CA SER A 127 16.21 -10.42 -18.63
C SER A 127 16.12 -10.59 -17.12
N ILE A 128 16.53 -9.55 -16.38
CA ILE A 128 16.38 -9.48 -14.94
C ILE A 128 15.44 -8.32 -14.63
N THR A 129 14.40 -8.61 -13.85
CA THR A 129 13.49 -7.61 -13.29
C THR A 129 13.83 -7.41 -11.83
N PHE A 130 14.35 -6.24 -11.49
CA PHE A 130 14.55 -5.81 -10.11
C PHE A 130 13.22 -5.35 -9.55
N ARG A 131 12.92 -5.75 -8.31
CA ARG A 131 11.69 -5.39 -7.59
C ARG A 131 12.03 -4.75 -6.26
N ALA A 132 11.35 -3.65 -5.93
CA ALA A 132 11.56 -2.91 -4.70
C ALA A 132 10.25 -2.44 -4.07
N LEU A 133 10.16 -2.51 -2.76
CA LEU A 133 9.09 -1.99 -1.93
C LEU A 133 9.60 -0.70 -1.27
N CYS A 134 9.05 0.44 -1.65
CA CYS A 134 9.49 1.73 -1.12
C CYS A 134 8.30 2.66 -0.87
N PRO A 135 7.77 2.72 0.35
CA PRO A 135 6.63 3.57 0.68
C PRO A 135 6.99 5.05 0.72
N CYS A 136 5.98 5.90 0.57
CA CYS A 136 6.04 7.35 0.82
C CYS A 136 6.77 8.23 -0.19
N LEU A 137 7.17 7.75 -1.36
CA LEU A 137 7.88 8.59 -2.34
C LEU A 137 6.99 9.68 -2.96
N HIS A 138 5.71 9.39 -3.20
CA HIS A 138 4.77 10.35 -3.81
C HIS A 138 4.62 11.65 -3.02
N HIS A 139 4.53 11.55 -1.70
CA HIS A 139 4.38 12.74 -0.83
C HIS A 139 5.56 13.70 -0.92
N LYS A 140 6.72 13.21 -1.36
CA LYS A 140 7.94 14.00 -1.52
C LYS A 140 8.22 14.35 -2.98
N ARG A 141 7.33 13.98 -3.90
CA ARG A 141 7.53 14.10 -5.35
C ARG A 141 8.83 13.42 -5.79
N GLN A 142 9.07 12.23 -5.26
CA GLN A 142 10.23 11.39 -5.54
C GLN A 142 9.83 10.17 -6.36
N VAL A 143 10.79 9.63 -7.08
CA VAL A 143 10.71 8.35 -7.79
C VAL A 143 11.91 7.50 -7.40
N LEU A 144 11.75 6.18 -7.46
CA LEU A 144 12.83 5.26 -7.19
C LEU A 144 13.69 5.06 -8.45
N ALA A 145 14.99 4.93 -8.24
CA ALA A 145 15.95 4.57 -9.27
C ALA A 145 16.95 3.55 -8.72
N ILE A 146 17.70 2.92 -9.62
CA ILE A 146 18.76 1.98 -9.30
C ILE A 146 20.08 2.45 -9.90
N SER A 147 21.17 2.28 -9.18
CA SER A 147 22.54 2.54 -9.63
C SER A 147 23.42 1.34 -9.28
N GLY A 148 24.50 1.12 -10.02
CA GLY A 148 25.39 -0.01 -9.79
C GLY A 148 26.71 0.10 -10.54
N ASP A 149 27.54 -0.94 -10.40
CA ASP A 149 28.93 -0.99 -10.86
C ASP A 149 29.11 -1.38 -12.33
N CYS A 150 28.05 -1.43 -13.10
CA CYS A 150 28.13 -1.71 -14.54
C CYS A 150 27.59 -0.54 -15.38
N PRO A 151 27.94 -0.45 -16.68
CA PRO A 151 27.49 0.63 -17.57
C PRO A 151 25.96 0.74 -17.65
N ALA A 152 25.24 -0.37 -17.62
CA ALA A 152 23.79 -0.40 -17.67
C ALA A 152 23.12 0.22 -16.42
N LEU A 153 23.84 0.30 -15.31
CA LEU A 153 23.40 0.94 -14.05
C LEU A 153 24.20 2.22 -13.75
N GLY A 154 24.89 2.78 -14.76
CA GLY A 154 25.53 4.08 -14.69
C GLY A 154 26.91 4.10 -14.03
N ASN A 155 27.52 2.97 -13.65
CA ASN A 155 28.84 2.92 -12.98
C ASN A 155 28.91 3.85 -11.75
N TRP A 156 27.88 3.85 -10.92
CA TRP A 156 27.74 4.73 -9.74
C TRP A 156 27.67 6.25 -10.07
N ASP A 157 27.55 6.61 -11.34
CA ASP A 157 27.35 8.01 -11.74
C ASP A 157 25.92 8.46 -11.43
N ILE A 158 25.78 9.42 -10.53
CA ILE A 158 24.49 9.97 -10.11
C ILE A 158 23.66 10.57 -11.25
N GLN A 159 24.31 10.94 -12.36
CA GLN A 159 23.64 11.48 -13.55
C GLN A 159 23.15 10.38 -14.50
N LYS A 160 23.52 9.13 -14.26
CA LYS A 160 23.21 7.97 -15.10
C LYS A 160 22.42 6.90 -14.37
N THR A 161 21.81 7.24 -13.23
CA THR A 161 20.93 6.33 -12.50
C THR A 161 19.73 5.95 -13.38
N VAL A 162 19.25 4.72 -13.24
CA VAL A 162 18.16 4.20 -14.05
C VAL A 162 16.87 4.26 -13.27
N LEU A 163 15.90 5.02 -13.76
CA LEU A 163 14.61 5.18 -13.10
C LEU A 163 13.81 3.89 -13.14
N MET A 164 13.18 3.55 -12.04
CA MET A 164 12.23 2.45 -11.91
C MET A 164 10.81 2.92 -12.21
N GLU A 165 9.94 1.98 -12.53
CA GLU A 165 8.52 2.20 -12.77
C GLU A 165 7.72 1.66 -11.59
N GLU A 166 6.76 2.45 -11.10
CA GLU A 166 5.85 2.00 -10.06
C GLU A 166 4.70 1.22 -10.69
N ILE A 167 4.55 -0.06 -10.32
CA ILE A 167 3.54 -0.96 -10.90
C ILE A 167 2.25 -1.03 -10.08
N GLN A 168 2.37 -0.78 -8.80
CA GLN A 168 1.27 -0.54 -7.86
C GLN A 168 1.80 0.33 -6.71
N PRO A 169 0.96 0.90 -5.87
CA PRO A 169 1.41 1.82 -4.82
C PRO A 169 2.59 1.27 -4.02
N ASN A 170 3.70 2.01 -4.02
CA ASN A 170 4.94 1.68 -3.33
C ASN A 170 5.73 0.47 -3.87
N GLU A 171 5.30 -0.16 -4.94
CA GLU A 171 6.03 -1.27 -5.59
C GLU A 171 6.64 -0.83 -6.91
N TRP A 172 7.96 -0.91 -6.98
CA TRP A 172 8.77 -0.39 -8.07
C TRP A 172 9.50 -1.52 -8.79
N THR A 173 9.55 -1.45 -10.12
CA THR A 173 10.26 -2.44 -10.93
C THR A 173 11.06 -1.80 -12.05
N ILE A 174 12.10 -2.52 -12.46
CA ILE A 174 12.81 -2.26 -13.72
C ILE A 174 13.31 -3.57 -14.31
N THR A 175 13.14 -3.72 -15.62
CA THR A 175 13.63 -4.89 -16.35
C THR A 175 14.81 -4.53 -17.22
N LEU A 176 15.94 -5.20 -17.00
CA LEU A 176 17.19 -5.01 -17.74
C LEU A 176 17.58 -6.28 -18.49
N ASN A 177 18.27 -6.10 -19.61
CA ASN A 177 18.80 -7.22 -20.38
C ASN A 177 20.03 -7.79 -19.67
N VAL A 178 20.06 -9.13 -19.44
CA VAL A 178 21.18 -9.79 -18.77
C VAL A 178 22.51 -9.57 -19.49
N SER A 179 22.51 -9.47 -20.82
CA SER A 179 23.72 -9.24 -21.62
C SER A 179 24.34 -7.84 -21.45
N THR A 180 23.61 -6.92 -20.81
CA THR A 180 24.13 -5.57 -20.50
C THR A 180 24.65 -5.46 -19.06
N LEU A 181 24.52 -6.51 -18.27
CA LEU A 181 24.95 -6.56 -16.88
C LEU A 181 26.26 -7.34 -16.74
N GLU A 182 27.08 -6.90 -15.81
CA GLU A 182 28.30 -7.57 -15.40
C GLU A 182 28.09 -8.22 -14.02
N PHE A 183 28.62 -9.45 -13.83
CA PHE A 183 28.41 -10.22 -12.60
C PHE A 183 29.73 -10.62 -11.94
N PRO A 184 29.80 -10.70 -10.59
CA PRO A 184 28.72 -10.35 -9.66
C PRO A 184 28.37 -8.87 -9.74
N LEU A 185 27.07 -8.53 -9.81
CA LEU A 185 26.57 -7.17 -9.90
C LEU A 185 26.43 -6.56 -8.51
N SER A 186 27.06 -5.40 -8.29
CA SER A 186 26.87 -4.59 -7.09
C SER A 186 25.94 -3.42 -7.42
N TYR A 187 24.87 -3.22 -6.65
CA TYR A 187 23.88 -2.17 -6.92
C TYR A 187 23.27 -1.60 -5.64
N LYS A 188 22.62 -0.46 -5.78
CA LYS A 188 21.90 0.24 -4.72
C LYS A 188 20.69 0.97 -5.27
N PHE A 189 19.66 1.14 -4.42
CA PHE A 189 18.53 2.00 -4.76
C PHE A 189 18.78 3.45 -4.34
N VAL A 190 18.21 4.37 -5.08
CA VAL A 190 18.30 5.81 -4.83
C VAL A 190 16.95 6.46 -5.05
N THR A 191 16.65 7.53 -4.30
CA THR A 191 15.53 8.41 -4.64
C THR A 191 15.99 9.49 -5.58
N CYS A 192 15.14 9.80 -6.55
CA CYS A 192 15.31 10.93 -7.46
C CYS A 192 14.11 11.86 -7.37
N ASN A 193 14.36 13.14 -7.55
CA ASN A 193 13.28 14.10 -7.72
C ASN A 193 12.44 13.76 -8.95
N ALA A 194 11.12 13.75 -8.83
CA ALA A 194 10.23 13.35 -9.93
C ALA A 194 10.32 14.26 -11.17
N ASP A 195 10.60 15.55 -10.98
CA ASP A 195 10.67 16.54 -12.05
C ASP A 195 12.07 16.63 -12.66
N SER A 196 13.09 16.89 -11.82
CA SER A 196 14.48 17.10 -12.27
C SER A 196 15.25 15.83 -12.57
N LYS A 197 14.77 14.67 -12.07
CA LYS A 197 15.44 13.35 -12.13
C LYS A 197 16.81 13.32 -11.44
N GLN A 198 17.13 14.32 -10.64
CA GLN A 198 18.36 14.33 -9.85
C GLN A 198 18.27 13.42 -8.64
N VAL A 199 19.35 12.71 -8.33
CA VAL A 199 19.46 11.89 -7.14
C VAL A 199 19.40 12.76 -5.89
N GLU A 200 18.54 12.42 -4.95
CA GLU A 200 18.37 13.12 -3.67
C GLU A 200 18.95 12.33 -2.51
N GLU A 201 18.77 11.00 -2.49
CA GLU A 201 19.23 10.17 -1.39
C GLU A 201 19.58 8.75 -1.84
N TRP A 202 20.59 8.15 -1.22
CA TRP A 202 20.96 6.75 -1.36
C TRP A 202 20.28 5.91 -0.26
N GLU A 203 19.88 4.68 -0.59
CA GLU A 203 19.30 3.79 0.41
C GLU A 203 20.24 3.57 1.60
N ASN A 204 19.65 3.41 2.77
CA ASN A 204 20.36 3.24 4.03
C ASN A 204 20.74 1.76 4.28
N HIS A 205 21.46 1.16 3.35
CA HIS A 205 21.86 -0.23 3.35
C HIS A 205 23.25 -0.36 2.68
N ASP A 206 23.97 -1.43 2.93
CA ASP A 206 25.19 -1.77 2.16
C ASP A 206 24.85 -2.06 0.70
N ASN A 207 25.84 -2.04 -0.17
CA ASN A 207 25.63 -2.39 -1.57
C ASN A 207 25.06 -3.81 -1.67
N ARG A 208 24.00 -3.94 -2.45
CA ARG A 208 23.37 -5.23 -2.74
C ARG A 208 24.19 -5.98 -3.78
N MET A 209 24.19 -7.29 -3.67
CA MET A 209 24.93 -8.15 -4.58
C MET A 209 23.98 -9.11 -5.30
N LEU A 210 24.13 -9.22 -6.61
CA LEU A 210 23.43 -10.21 -7.42
C LEU A 210 24.45 -11.04 -8.19
N ASN A 211 24.44 -12.35 -7.94
CA ASN A 211 25.22 -13.30 -8.73
C ASN A 211 24.54 -13.57 -10.08
N ASN A 212 25.31 -14.04 -11.07
CA ASN A 212 24.75 -14.40 -12.37
C ASN A 212 23.68 -15.50 -12.22
N PRO A 213 22.41 -15.23 -12.58
CA PRO A 213 21.37 -16.25 -12.49
C PRO A 213 21.43 -17.30 -13.63
N GLU A 214 22.40 -17.23 -14.54
CA GLU A 214 22.64 -18.17 -15.65
C GLU A 214 21.40 -18.42 -16.51
N LEU A 215 20.77 -17.35 -16.95
CA LEU A 215 19.49 -17.39 -17.67
C LEU A 215 19.62 -17.99 -19.06
N LYS A 216 18.65 -18.82 -19.42
CA LYS A 216 18.46 -19.34 -20.76
C LYS A 216 17.70 -18.34 -21.64
N LYS A 217 17.73 -18.59 -22.93
CA LYS A 217 17.01 -17.79 -23.91
C LYS A 217 15.51 -17.70 -23.58
N GLY A 218 15.03 -16.46 -23.43
CA GLY A 218 13.60 -16.17 -23.16
C GLY A 218 13.21 -16.27 -21.69
N GLU A 219 14.16 -16.52 -20.78
CA GLU A 219 13.89 -16.48 -19.34
C GLU A 219 13.93 -15.04 -18.81
N ILE A 220 13.03 -14.76 -17.88
CA ILE A 220 12.92 -13.49 -17.16
C ILE A 220 13.01 -13.82 -15.67
N TYR A 221 14.11 -13.41 -15.06
CA TYR A 221 14.36 -13.61 -13.64
C TYR A 221 13.86 -12.39 -12.85
N LEU A 222 12.93 -12.59 -11.95
CA LEU A 222 12.48 -11.56 -11.03
C LEU A 222 13.23 -11.72 -9.70
N THR A 223 13.92 -10.66 -9.28
CA THR A 223 14.58 -10.65 -7.96
C THR A 223 13.53 -10.72 -6.86
N PRO A 224 13.86 -11.18 -5.67
CA PRO A 224 12.98 -11.03 -4.52
C PRO A 224 12.54 -9.56 -4.35
N GLU A 225 11.29 -9.35 -3.96
CA GLU A 225 10.80 -8.03 -3.59
C GLU A 225 11.55 -7.56 -2.35
N THR A 226 12.23 -6.45 -2.49
CA THR A 226 13.17 -5.96 -1.49
C THR A 226 12.64 -4.67 -0.86
N GLU A 227 12.54 -4.64 0.46
CA GLU A 227 12.26 -3.40 1.19
C GLU A 227 13.45 -2.43 1.07
N VAL A 228 13.14 -1.18 0.72
CA VAL A 228 14.13 -0.12 0.55
C VAL A 228 13.84 0.99 1.54
N HIS A 229 14.83 1.32 2.37
CA HIS A 229 14.72 2.33 3.40
C HIS A 229 15.68 3.49 3.16
N PHE A 230 15.16 4.69 3.31
CA PHE A 230 15.91 5.95 3.25
C PHE A 230 15.85 6.64 4.61
N THR A 231 16.91 7.37 4.98
CA THR A 231 16.92 8.12 6.25
C THR A 231 15.80 9.16 6.29
N SER A 232 15.48 9.74 5.15
CA SER A 232 14.42 10.72 5.01
C SER A 232 13.01 10.11 4.91
N SER A 233 12.87 8.79 4.81
CA SER A 233 11.57 8.12 4.62
C SER A 233 10.71 8.12 5.87
N ALA A 234 11.29 8.34 7.05
CA ALA A 234 10.54 8.49 8.29
C ALA A 234 9.58 9.69 8.18
N ARG A 235 8.31 9.40 7.89
CA ARG A 235 7.27 10.42 7.82
C ARG A 235 6.93 10.89 9.23
N LYS A 236 7.26 12.15 9.52
CA LYS A 236 6.82 12.81 10.75
C LYS A 236 5.46 13.45 10.49
N VAL A 237 4.45 13.04 11.23
CA VAL A 237 3.09 13.57 11.13
C VAL A 237 2.70 14.20 12.45
N ALA A 238 2.25 15.44 12.40
CA ALA A 238 1.61 16.11 13.52
C ALA A 238 0.10 16.20 13.28
N GLY A 239 -0.70 15.95 14.31
CA GLY A 239 -2.14 15.99 14.19
C GLY A 239 -2.84 16.10 15.53
N THR A 240 -4.15 16.29 15.50
CA THR A 240 -5.03 16.34 16.67
C THR A 240 -5.92 15.11 16.71
N ALA A 241 -5.95 14.44 17.86
CA ALA A 241 -6.92 13.38 18.14
C ALA A 241 -8.03 13.93 19.03
N ILE A 242 -9.28 13.89 18.55
CA ILE A 242 -10.41 14.47 19.27
C ILE A 242 -11.73 13.78 18.91
N PRO A 243 -12.63 13.52 19.88
CA PRO A 243 -13.97 13.07 19.55
C PRO A 243 -14.79 14.22 18.97
N VAL A 244 -15.58 13.96 17.93
CA VAL A 244 -16.41 15.00 17.28
C VAL A 244 -17.37 15.63 18.28
N PHE A 245 -17.99 14.84 19.14
CA PHE A 245 -18.94 15.33 20.15
C PHE A 245 -18.31 16.35 21.15
N SER A 246 -16.99 16.33 21.34
CA SER A 246 -16.32 17.29 22.24
C SER A 246 -16.00 18.62 21.59
N LEU A 247 -16.19 18.75 20.29
CA LEU A 247 -16.04 20.03 19.60
C LEU A 247 -17.16 20.98 19.99
N ARG A 248 -16.84 22.26 20.02
CA ARG A 248 -17.82 23.29 20.32
C ARG A 248 -17.47 24.58 19.58
N SER A 249 -18.45 25.15 18.95
CA SER A 249 -18.39 26.47 18.34
C SER A 249 -19.59 27.32 18.71
N GLU A 250 -19.64 28.53 18.23
CA GLU A 250 -20.75 29.48 18.50
C GLU A 250 -22.13 28.95 18.03
N LYS A 251 -22.12 28.05 17.03
CA LYS A 251 -23.36 27.52 16.42
C LYS A 251 -23.69 26.10 16.82
N SER A 252 -22.91 25.47 17.70
CA SER A 252 -23.19 24.12 18.18
C SER A 252 -24.42 24.08 19.08
N PHE A 253 -24.97 22.88 19.26
CA PHE A 253 -26.13 22.63 20.17
C PHE A 253 -25.69 21.92 21.46
N GLY A 254 -24.59 22.35 22.06
CA GLY A 254 -24.04 21.75 23.29
C GLY A 254 -23.10 20.57 23.04
N VAL A 255 -23.20 19.94 21.87
CA VAL A 255 -22.37 18.84 21.39
C VAL A 255 -21.83 19.17 20.00
N GLY A 256 -20.62 18.71 19.70
CA GLY A 256 -20.00 18.93 18.39
C GLY A 256 -20.67 18.12 17.28
N ASP A 257 -20.78 18.72 16.13
CA ASP A 257 -21.39 18.16 14.93
C ASP A 257 -20.43 18.19 13.72
N PHE A 258 -20.90 17.76 12.53
CA PHE A 258 -20.08 17.78 11.30
C PHE A 258 -19.74 19.20 10.83
N GLY A 259 -20.52 20.22 11.19
CA GLY A 259 -20.19 21.62 10.94
C GLY A 259 -18.99 22.07 11.78
N ASP A 260 -18.90 21.60 13.01
CA ASP A 260 -17.78 21.86 13.90
C ASP A 260 -16.52 21.06 13.48
N LEU A 261 -16.70 19.82 13.03
CA LEU A 261 -15.60 19.02 12.44
C LEU A 261 -14.99 19.72 11.23
N LYS A 262 -15.82 20.29 10.35
CA LYS A 262 -15.33 21.05 9.19
C LYS A 262 -14.45 22.24 9.63
N LYS A 263 -14.87 22.99 10.66
CA LYS A 263 -14.07 24.08 11.20
C LYS A 263 -12.74 23.62 11.82
N LEU A 264 -12.75 22.44 12.47
CA LEU A 264 -11.55 21.83 13.00
C LEU A 264 -10.58 21.44 11.88
N ILE A 265 -11.07 20.88 10.79
CA ILE A 265 -10.26 20.53 9.61
C ILE A 265 -9.62 21.81 9.02
N ASP A 266 -10.38 22.88 8.86
CA ASP A 266 -9.90 24.16 8.37
C ASP A 266 -8.82 24.76 9.31
N TRP A 267 -9.01 24.62 10.62
CA TRP A 267 -8.01 25.05 11.61
C TRP A 267 -6.76 24.19 11.55
N ALA A 268 -6.89 22.86 11.47
CA ALA A 268 -5.77 21.93 11.34
C ALA A 268 -4.93 22.26 10.09
N ALA A 269 -5.58 22.50 8.96
CA ALA A 269 -4.91 22.91 7.73
C ALA A 269 -4.13 24.23 7.90
N LYS A 270 -4.73 25.25 8.54
CA LYS A 270 -4.09 26.56 8.82
C LYS A 270 -2.91 26.45 9.78
N THR A 271 -2.91 25.47 10.67
CA THR A 271 -1.81 25.20 11.60
C THR A 271 -0.82 24.17 11.10
N HIS A 272 -0.91 23.81 9.80
CA HIS A 272 -0.03 22.84 9.13
C HIS A 272 -0.06 21.44 9.75
N GLN A 273 -1.15 21.06 10.40
CA GLN A 273 -1.37 19.69 10.82
C GLN A 273 -1.69 18.81 9.62
N GLN A 274 -1.23 17.59 9.65
CA GLN A 274 -1.35 16.64 8.53
C GLN A 274 -2.39 15.54 8.78
N ALA A 275 -2.84 15.41 10.03
CA ALA A 275 -3.83 14.41 10.40
C ALA A 275 -4.83 14.97 11.43
N VAL A 276 -6.07 14.54 11.31
CA VAL A 276 -7.09 14.68 12.35
C VAL A 276 -7.64 13.28 12.62
N GLN A 277 -7.48 12.81 13.85
CA GLN A 277 -8.04 11.55 14.30
C GLN A 277 -9.34 11.82 15.06
N ILE A 278 -10.42 11.19 14.66
CA ILE A 278 -11.69 11.26 15.38
C ILE A 278 -12.05 9.89 15.98
N LEU A 279 -12.86 9.89 17.03
CA LEU A 279 -13.47 8.66 17.52
C LEU A 279 -14.55 8.18 16.55
N PRO A 280 -15.01 6.91 16.65
CA PRO A 280 -16.09 6.41 15.81
C PRO A 280 -17.32 7.31 15.86
N ILE A 281 -17.92 7.55 14.71
CA ILE A 281 -19.09 8.43 14.52
C ILE A 281 -20.31 7.65 14.04
N ASN A 282 -20.20 6.33 14.02
CA ASN A 282 -21.26 5.44 13.57
C ASN A 282 -22.41 5.42 14.55
N ASP A 283 -23.58 4.98 14.05
CA ASP A 283 -24.82 4.92 14.83
C ASP A 283 -24.72 3.91 15.98
N THR A 284 -25.00 4.39 17.18
CA THR A 284 -25.02 3.62 18.44
C THR A 284 -26.39 3.63 19.11
N THR A 285 -27.45 4.10 18.42
CA THR A 285 -28.79 4.28 18.98
C THR A 285 -29.51 2.94 19.17
N ILE A 286 -29.28 2.29 20.31
CA ILE A 286 -29.89 1.00 20.68
C ILE A 286 -30.99 1.20 21.71
N THR A 287 -30.69 1.95 22.78
CA THR A 287 -31.55 2.08 23.97
C THR A 287 -32.31 3.37 24.03
N HIS A 288 -31.94 4.35 23.20
CA HIS A 288 -32.45 5.74 23.22
C HIS A 288 -32.25 6.41 24.58
N THR A 289 -31.13 6.08 25.25
CA THR A 289 -30.71 6.66 26.53
C THR A 289 -29.28 7.15 26.43
N TRP A 290 -28.77 7.78 27.48
CA TRP A 290 -27.38 8.23 27.56
C TRP A 290 -26.36 7.10 27.34
N MET A 291 -26.75 5.83 27.51
CA MET A 291 -25.91 4.65 27.23
C MET A 291 -25.44 4.59 25.78
N ASP A 292 -26.21 5.17 24.87
CA ASP A 292 -25.91 5.18 23.44
C ASP A 292 -24.81 6.19 23.07
N SER A 293 -24.35 7.02 24.02
CA SER A 293 -23.26 7.97 23.79
C SER A 293 -21.86 7.32 23.67
N TYR A 294 -21.76 6.02 23.99
CA TYR A 294 -20.48 5.29 23.89
C TYR A 294 -20.13 4.97 22.43
N PRO A 295 -19.10 5.61 21.84
CA PRO A 295 -18.88 5.60 20.40
C PRO A 295 -18.41 4.25 19.83
N TYR A 296 -17.95 3.34 20.69
CA TYR A 296 -17.41 2.03 20.25
C TYR A 296 -18.44 0.91 20.16
N ASN A 297 -19.69 1.16 20.50
CA ASN A 297 -20.77 0.17 20.46
C ASN A 297 -21.73 0.43 19.29
N SER A 298 -21.20 0.54 18.07
CA SER A 298 -22.01 0.83 16.89
C SER A 298 -22.89 -0.35 16.48
N ILE A 299 -24.13 -0.06 16.09
CA ILE A 299 -25.09 -1.02 15.53
C ILE A 299 -24.96 -1.13 14.01
N SER A 300 -24.31 -0.17 13.37
CA SER A 300 -24.11 -0.14 11.92
C SER A 300 -22.79 0.55 11.56
N ILE A 301 -22.04 -0.03 10.65
CA ILE A 301 -20.86 0.59 10.05
C ILE A 301 -21.22 1.51 8.86
N TYR A 302 -22.47 1.47 8.41
CA TYR A 302 -22.95 2.23 7.25
C TYR A 302 -23.78 3.46 7.62
N ALA A 303 -24.18 3.59 8.87
CA ALA A 303 -24.96 4.72 9.35
C ALA A 303 -24.16 5.56 10.35
N PHE A 304 -24.30 6.87 10.26
CA PHE A 304 -23.74 7.80 11.24
C PHE A 304 -24.76 8.09 12.35
N HIS A 305 -24.24 8.33 13.55
CA HIS A 305 -25.07 8.70 14.67
C HIS A 305 -25.77 10.06 14.40
N PRO A 306 -27.10 10.15 14.55
CA PRO A 306 -27.85 11.37 14.25
C PRO A 306 -27.40 12.63 15.02
N MET A 307 -26.78 12.45 16.20
CA MET A 307 -26.26 13.57 16.99
C MET A 307 -25.22 14.44 16.27
N TYR A 308 -24.56 13.91 15.24
CA TYR A 308 -23.53 14.63 14.47
C TYR A 308 -24.08 15.44 13.31
N ILE A 309 -25.42 15.49 13.12
CA ILE A 309 -26.02 16.29 12.06
C ILE A 309 -25.84 17.78 12.36
N ASP A 310 -25.29 18.53 11.41
CA ASP A 310 -25.27 19.99 11.48
C ASP A 310 -26.69 20.53 11.23
N LEU A 311 -27.42 20.81 12.30
CA LEU A 311 -28.80 21.32 12.24
C LEU A 311 -28.89 22.66 11.51
N ASN A 312 -27.82 23.43 11.44
CA ASN A 312 -27.78 24.70 10.71
C ASN A 312 -27.92 24.52 9.18
N GLN A 313 -27.62 23.31 8.66
CA GLN A 313 -27.72 22.97 7.23
C GLN A 313 -29.05 22.38 6.81
N LEU A 314 -29.95 22.04 7.76
CA LEU A 314 -31.23 21.41 7.45
C LEU A 314 -32.32 22.36 6.91
N GLY A 315 -31.99 23.64 6.73
CA GLY A 315 -32.92 24.64 6.26
C GLY A 315 -33.51 25.50 7.40
N LYS A 316 -34.45 26.37 7.04
CA LYS A 316 -35.03 27.30 8.02
C LYS A 316 -36.34 26.75 8.58
N MET A 317 -36.44 26.73 9.91
CA MET A 317 -37.69 26.44 10.59
C MET A 317 -38.71 27.53 10.28
N LYS A 318 -39.93 27.15 9.86
CA LYS A 318 -40.98 28.09 9.49
C LYS A 318 -41.70 28.65 10.72
N ASP A 319 -41.79 27.85 11.77
CA ASP A 319 -42.40 28.25 13.04
C ASP A 319 -41.42 29.13 13.83
N LYS A 320 -41.77 30.38 14.01
CA LYS A 320 -40.93 31.38 14.70
C LYS A 320 -40.86 31.17 16.22
N GLU A 321 -41.98 30.68 16.81
CA GLU A 321 -42.04 30.43 18.26
C GLU A 321 -41.17 29.20 18.60
N ALA A 322 -41.31 28.13 17.84
CA ALA A 322 -40.49 26.96 17.97
C ALA A 322 -38.99 27.29 17.75
N LEU A 323 -38.68 28.13 16.75
CA LEU A 323 -37.29 28.59 16.50
C LEU A 323 -36.70 29.34 17.70
N ALA A 324 -37.49 30.23 18.34
CA ALA A 324 -37.04 30.97 19.50
C ALA A 324 -36.71 30.04 20.69
N VAL A 325 -37.54 29.02 20.91
CA VAL A 325 -37.29 27.98 21.93
C VAL A 325 -36.03 27.20 21.64
N PHE A 326 -35.82 26.79 20.39
CA PHE A 326 -34.64 26.11 19.97
C PHE A 326 -33.36 26.92 20.17
N GLU A 327 -33.38 28.19 19.79
CA GLU A 327 -32.23 29.08 19.95
C GLU A 327 -31.88 29.35 21.43
N ALA A 328 -32.92 29.51 22.28
CA ALA A 328 -32.70 29.64 23.71
C ALA A 328 -32.05 28.37 24.30
N ARG A 329 -32.57 27.19 23.92
CA ARG A 329 -31.98 25.91 24.36
C ARG A 329 -30.56 25.68 23.84
N ARG A 330 -30.30 26.05 22.60
CA ARG A 330 -28.95 26.00 22.02
C ARG A 330 -27.96 26.83 22.82
N GLN A 331 -28.32 28.07 23.17
CA GLN A 331 -27.47 28.95 23.97
C GLN A 331 -27.22 28.39 25.37
N GLU A 332 -28.26 27.85 26.01
CA GLU A 332 -28.15 27.20 27.32
C GLU A 332 -27.17 26.03 27.25
N LEU A 333 -27.36 25.10 26.33
CA LEU A 333 -26.51 23.90 26.18
C LEU A 333 -25.07 24.28 25.82
N ASN A 334 -24.89 25.27 24.96
CA ASN A 334 -23.54 25.75 24.59
C ASN A 334 -22.79 26.46 25.71
N ALA A 335 -23.49 27.00 26.70
CA ALA A 335 -22.92 27.66 27.86
C ALA A 335 -22.50 26.68 28.97
N LEU A 336 -22.88 25.39 28.88
CA LEU A 336 -22.52 24.39 29.86
C LEU A 336 -20.99 24.15 29.85
N PRO A 337 -20.37 23.92 31.03
CA PRO A 337 -18.96 23.68 31.13
C PRO A 337 -18.52 22.33 30.56
N GLN A 338 -19.46 21.42 30.37
CA GLN A 338 -19.25 20.09 29.82
C GLN A 338 -20.33 19.77 28.77
N ILE A 339 -20.10 18.73 28.03
CA ILE A 339 -21.03 18.22 27.02
C ILE A 339 -22.20 17.56 27.73
N ASP A 340 -23.42 17.85 27.27
CA ASP A 340 -24.66 17.23 27.74
C ASP A 340 -25.35 16.53 26.59
#